data_0508cd3d9f7963db33b8c86986e0edbe
#
_entry.id   0508cd3d9f7963db33b8c86986e0edbe
#
_cell.length_a   1.000
_cell.length_b   1.000
_cell.length_c   1.000
_cell.angle_alpha   90.00
_cell.angle_beta   90.00
_cell.angle_gamma   90.00
#
_symmetry.space_group_name_H-M   'P 1'
#
loop_
_entity.id
_entity.type
_entity.pdbx_description
1 polymer ?
#
loop_
_entity_poly.entity_id
_entity_poly.type
_entity_poly.pdbx_seq_one_letter_code
_entity_poly.pdbx_strand_id
1 'polypeptide(L)'
;METILSIIAIVLSVISGGFTFYTFIWTASRDRKQATLDAYNQLQEQALDHLNYYRPAEIADIAEDPRSQAYKKVSGYIARIEHFCVGVTQKIYDRKTVYELAHGYFDGTVRDRIEPIIERKNQSGIDYYGNIHSVYGWMEEETQKRMRKRK
;
A
#
# COMPACT_ATOMS: atom_id res chain seq x y z
N MET A 1 23.23 -29.89 44.49
CA MET A 1 23.92 -28.98 43.56
C MET A 1 23.34 -29.09 42.15
N GLU A 2 23.14 -30.27 41.62
CA GLU A 2 22.59 -30.53 40.27
C GLU A 2 21.21 -29.91 40.02
N THR A 3 20.30 -29.99 41.00
CA THR A 3 18.94 -29.44 40.89
C THR A 3 18.94 -27.94 40.74
N ILE A 4 19.84 -27.23 41.43
CA ILE A 4 19.96 -25.77 41.32
C ILE A 4 20.50 -25.36 39.94
N LEU A 5 21.48 -26.10 39.45
CA LEU A 5 22.04 -25.85 38.09
C LEU A 5 20.99 -26.09 37.00
N SER A 6 20.16 -27.14 37.15
CA SER A 6 19.05 -27.43 36.23
C SER A 6 18.02 -26.30 36.20
N ILE A 7 17.65 -25.78 37.38
CA ILE A 7 16.71 -24.67 37.49
C ILE A 7 17.27 -23.41 36.81
N ILE A 8 18.55 -23.09 37.07
CA ILE A 8 19.22 -21.94 36.42
C ILE A 8 19.25 -22.11 34.92
N ALA A 9 19.57 -23.29 34.39
CA ALA A 9 19.59 -23.56 32.96
C ALA A 9 18.21 -23.38 32.31
N ILE A 10 17.14 -23.85 32.97
CA ILE A 10 15.76 -23.66 32.49
C ILE A 10 15.40 -22.17 32.46
N VAL A 11 15.70 -21.41 33.50
CA VAL A 11 15.41 -19.99 33.57
C VAL A 11 16.14 -19.22 32.46
N LEU A 12 17.41 -19.52 32.25
CA LEU A 12 18.20 -18.92 31.18
C LEU A 12 17.66 -19.25 29.79
N SER A 13 17.21 -20.49 29.57
CA SER A 13 16.60 -20.91 28.30
C SER A 13 15.30 -20.16 28.00
N VAL A 14 14.45 -19.97 29.02
CA VAL A 14 13.18 -19.23 28.89
C VAL A 14 13.46 -17.76 28.56
N ILE A 15 14.42 -17.15 29.25
CA ILE A 15 14.81 -15.74 29.00
C ILE A 15 15.38 -15.59 27.58
N SER A 16 16.28 -16.48 27.19
CA SER A 16 16.88 -16.45 25.83
C SER A 16 15.84 -16.67 24.74
N GLY A 17 14.92 -17.62 24.93
CA GLY A 17 13.82 -17.86 24.00
C GLY A 17 12.89 -16.65 23.88
N GLY A 18 12.53 -16.05 25.01
CA GLY A 18 11.71 -14.84 25.03
C GLY A 18 12.38 -13.65 24.32
N PHE A 19 13.68 -13.45 24.55
CA PHE A 19 14.44 -12.40 23.87
C PHE A 19 14.55 -12.64 22.37
N THR A 20 14.82 -13.87 21.95
CA THR A 20 14.89 -14.24 20.52
C THR A 20 13.54 -14.01 19.83
N PHE A 21 12.43 -14.40 20.47
CA PHE A 21 11.09 -14.18 19.93
C PHE A 21 10.75 -12.68 19.82
N TYR A 22 11.09 -11.90 20.84
CA TYR A 22 10.89 -10.45 20.81
C TYR A 22 11.69 -9.77 19.68
N THR A 23 12.98 -10.12 19.54
CA THR A 23 13.82 -9.57 18.47
C THR A 23 13.32 -9.95 17.09
N PHE A 24 12.82 -11.19 16.93
CA PHE A 24 12.24 -11.64 15.67
C PHE A 24 11.00 -10.81 15.27
N ILE A 25 10.05 -10.60 16.19
CA ILE A 25 8.85 -9.79 15.93
C ILE A 25 9.23 -8.35 15.61
N TRP A 26 10.16 -7.77 16.37
CA TRP A 26 10.60 -6.40 16.16
C TRP A 26 11.29 -6.21 14.80
N THR A 27 12.19 -7.14 14.44
CA THR A 27 12.89 -7.13 13.15
C THR A 27 11.89 -7.29 11.99
N ALA A 28 10.98 -8.26 12.07
CA ALA A 28 9.96 -8.47 11.05
C ALA A 28 9.06 -7.24 10.84
N SER A 29 8.71 -6.53 11.93
CA SER A 29 7.94 -5.30 11.84
C SER A 29 8.73 -4.17 11.16
N ARG A 30 10.02 -4.03 11.49
CA ARG A 30 10.92 -3.04 10.89
C ARG A 30 11.12 -3.32 9.41
N ASP A 31 11.38 -4.55 9.06
CA ASP A 31 11.62 -4.96 7.67
C ASP A 31 10.39 -4.76 6.80
N ARG A 32 9.19 -5.02 7.35
CA ARG A 32 7.93 -4.73 6.66
C ARG A 32 7.75 -3.23 6.40
N LYS A 33 8.07 -2.37 7.37
CA LYS A 33 8.00 -0.91 7.17
C LYS A 33 9.00 -0.45 6.11
N GLN A 34 10.23 -0.97 6.16
CA GLN A 34 11.24 -0.63 5.16
C GLN A 34 10.80 -1.08 3.76
N ALA A 35 10.33 -2.31 3.61
CA ALA A 35 9.78 -2.80 2.34
C ALA A 35 8.61 -1.94 1.82
N THR A 36 7.79 -1.39 2.73
CA THR A 36 6.70 -0.48 2.38
C THR A 36 7.23 0.85 1.85
N LEU A 37 8.24 1.43 2.48
CA LEU A 37 8.88 2.67 2.04
C LEU A 37 9.52 2.49 0.65
N ASP A 38 10.27 1.40 0.47
CA ASP A 38 10.95 1.12 -0.80
C ASP A 38 9.94 0.90 -1.94
N ALA A 39 8.87 0.14 -1.67
CA ALA A 39 7.81 -0.08 -2.65
C ALA A 39 7.05 1.22 -3.01
N TYR A 40 6.81 2.10 -2.03
CA TYR A 40 6.15 3.37 -2.27
C TYR A 40 7.04 4.33 -3.06
N ASN A 41 8.33 4.42 -2.73
CA ASN A 41 9.28 5.23 -3.49
C ASN A 41 9.38 4.76 -4.94
N GLN A 42 9.46 3.43 -5.15
CA GLN A 42 9.45 2.87 -6.49
C GLN A 42 8.16 3.18 -7.24
N LEU A 43 7.00 3.11 -6.58
CA LEU A 43 5.72 3.48 -7.16
C LEU A 43 5.71 4.97 -7.54
N GLN A 44 6.23 5.83 -6.68
CA GLN A 44 6.30 7.27 -6.92
C GLN A 44 7.10 7.55 -8.20
N GLU A 45 8.31 7.04 -8.29
CA GLU A 45 9.18 7.24 -9.46
C GLU A 45 8.60 6.65 -10.74
N GLN A 46 8.02 5.46 -10.68
CA GLN A 46 7.60 4.71 -11.87
C GLN A 46 6.17 5.01 -12.35
N ALA A 47 5.34 5.62 -11.52
CA ALA A 47 3.95 5.86 -11.86
C ALA A 47 3.43 7.23 -11.42
N LEU A 48 3.55 7.58 -10.12
CA LEU A 48 2.87 8.75 -9.58
C LEU A 48 3.43 10.05 -10.14
N ASP A 49 4.75 10.19 -10.22
CA ASP A 49 5.40 11.38 -10.77
C ASP A 49 5.03 11.56 -12.24
N HIS A 50 4.94 10.48 -12.99
CA HIS A 50 4.49 10.52 -14.38
C HIS A 50 3.03 10.90 -14.54
N LEU A 51 2.13 10.44 -13.66
CA LEU A 51 0.72 10.80 -13.67
C LEU A 51 0.52 12.27 -13.33
N ASN A 52 1.41 12.88 -12.55
CA ASN A 52 1.35 14.30 -12.22
C ASN A 52 1.52 15.25 -13.42
N TYR A 53 2.14 14.80 -14.48
CA TYR A 53 2.27 15.59 -15.72
C TYR A 53 0.95 15.71 -16.50
N TYR A 54 -0.03 14.83 -16.25
CA TYR A 54 -1.32 14.86 -16.91
C TYR A 54 -2.34 15.64 -16.07
N ARG A 55 -3.11 16.49 -16.71
CA ARG A 55 -4.29 17.10 -16.09
C ARG A 55 -5.44 16.11 -16.08
N PRO A 56 -6.40 16.19 -15.12
CA PRO A 56 -7.55 15.30 -15.10
C PRO A 56 -8.33 15.27 -16.44
N ALA A 57 -8.53 16.44 -17.05
CA ALA A 57 -9.19 16.55 -18.37
C ALA A 57 -8.42 15.81 -19.48
N GLU A 58 -7.10 15.89 -19.49
CA GLU A 58 -6.26 15.18 -20.47
C GLU A 58 -6.38 13.65 -20.31
N ILE A 59 -6.49 13.17 -19.07
CA ILE A 59 -6.70 11.74 -18.83
C ILE A 59 -8.10 11.30 -19.25
N ALA A 60 -9.11 12.14 -19.06
CA ALA A 60 -10.45 11.87 -19.56
C ALA A 60 -10.45 11.75 -21.09
N ASP A 61 -9.79 12.67 -21.81
CA ASP A 61 -9.63 12.61 -23.27
C ASP A 61 -8.86 11.35 -23.71
N ILE A 62 -7.81 10.97 -22.98
CA ILE A 62 -7.05 9.73 -23.21
C ILE A 62 -7.93 8.49 -23.05
N ALA A 63 -8.86 8.52 -22.09
CA ALA A 63 -9.78 7.40 -21.86
C ALA A 63 -10.73 7.11 -23.01
N GLU A 64 -11.03 8.11 -23.86
CA GLU A 64 -11.89 7.98 -25.04
C GLU A 64 -11.26 7.12 -26.15
N ASP A 65 -9.93 7.07 -26.24
CA ASP A 65 -9.23 6.25 -27.26
C ASP A 65 -8.36 5.14 -26.63
N PRO A 66 -8.95 3.98 -26.32
CA PRO A 66 -8.22 2.83 -25.73
C PRO A 66 -7.12 2.24 -26.60
N ARG A 67 -7.04 2.60 -27.88
CA ARG A 67 -6.00 2.12 -28.81
C ARG A 67 -4.78 3.01 -28.84
N SER A 68 -4.88 4.25 -28.34
CA SER A 68 -3.80 5.21 -28.34
C SER A 68 -2.59 4.74 -27.51
N GLN A 69 -1.42 5.22 -27.89
CA GLN A 69 -0.20 5.00 -27.09
C GLN A 69 -0.29 5.67 -25.72
N ALA A 70 -0.95 6.84 -25.63
CA ALA A 70 -1.17 7.54 -24.38
C ALA A 70 -2.02 6.70 -23.42
N TYR A 71 -3.11 6.12 -23.87
CA TYR A 71 -3.93 5.22 -23.07
C TYR A 71 -3.14 4.00 -22.54
N LYS A 72 -2.35 3.37 -23.39
CA LYS A 72 -1.51 2.21 -22.99
C LYS A 72 -0.50 2.62 -21.92
N LYS A 73 0.10 3.78 -22.06
CA LYS A 73 1.09 4.32 -21.11
C LYS A 73 0.44 4.62 -19.76
N VAL A 74 -0.68 5.36 -19.73
CA VAL A 74 -1.40 5.70 -18.51
C VAL A 74 -1.95 4.44 -17.83
N SER A 75 -2.52 3.52 -18.61
CA SER A 75 -2.96 2.20 -18.08
C SER A 75 -1.80 1.42 -17.44
N GLY A 76 -0.58 1.54 -17.97
CA GLY A 76 0.61 0.94 -17.38
C GLY A 76 0.96 1.52 -16.00
N TYR A 77 0.78 2.83 -15.83
CA TYR A 77 0.97 3.47 -14.52
C TYR A 77 -0.10 3.01 -13.51
N ILE A 78 -1.36 2.93 -13.95
CA ILE A 78 -2.46 2.46 -13.09
C ILE A 78 -2.26 0.99 -12.69
N ALA A 79 -1.76 0.15 -13.59
CA ALA A 79 -1.43 -1.24 -13.27
C ALA A 79 -0.35 -1.36 -12.19
N ARG A 80 0.62 -0.43 -12.12
CA ARG A 80 1.60 -0.38 -11.03
C ARG A 80 0.99 0.04 -9.72
N ILE A 81 0.05 1.00 -9.74
CA ILE A 81 -0.71 1.39 -8.55
C ILE A 81 -1.52 0.20 -8.04
N GLU A 82 -2.20 -0.53 -8.93
CA GLU A 82 -2.94 -1.74 -8.57
C GLU A 82 -2.02 -2.79 -7.93
N HIS A 83 -0.85 -3.02 -8.52
CA HIS A 83 0.13 -3.96 -7.96
C HIS A 83 0.57 -3.56 -6.53
N PHE A 84 0.82 -2.29 -6.30
CA PHE A 84 1.11 -1.79 -4.95
C PHE A 84 -0.08 -2.01 -4.01
N CYS A 85 -1.29 -1.72 -4.46
CA CYS A 85 -2.52 -1.93 -3.69
C CYS A 85 -2.76 -3.40 -3.35
N VAL A 86 -2.37 -4.35 -4.22
CA VAL A 86 -2.34 -5.78 -3.89
C VAL A 86 -1.47 -6.05 -2.67
N GLY A 87 -0.26 -5.49 -2.62
CA GLY A 87 0.62 -5.63 -1.46
C GLY A 87 0.03 -5.07 -0.16
N VAL A 88 -0.77 -4.00 -0.25
CA VAL A 88 -1.49 -3.42 0.89
C VAL A 88 -2.64 -4.31 1.34
N THR A 89 -3.47 -4.80 0.41
CA THR A 89 -4.64 -5.65 0.71
C THR A 89 -4.22 -7.00 1.27
N GLN A 90 -3.15 -7.58 0.73
CA GLN A 90 -2.56 -8.84 1.19
C GLN A 90 -1.73 -8.69 2.48
N LYS A 91 -1.63 -7.49 3.06
CA LYS A 91 -0.87 -7.19 4.29
C LYS A 91 0.64 -7.50 4.17
N ILE A 92 1.18 -7.50 2.95
CA ILE A 92 2.62 -7.57 2.69
C ILE A 92 3.26 -6.28 3.20
N TYR A 93 2.63 -5.14 2.93
CA TYR A 93 3.06 -3.83 3.38
C TYR A 93 2.44 -3.44 4.72
N ASP A 94 3.14 -2.59 5.48
CA ASP A 94 2.65 -2.03 6.73
C ASP A 94 1.59 -0.95 6.46
N ARG A 95 0.33 -1.26 6.76
CA ARG A 95 -0.80 -0.38 6.49
C ARG A 95 -0.68 0.99 7.15
N LYS A 96 -0.12 1.06 8.35
CA LYS A 96 0.05 2.34 9.04
C LYS A 96 1.02 3.23 8.28
N THR A 97 2.14 2.68 7.84
CA THR A 97 3.13 3.39 7.02
C THR A 97 2.53 3.80 5.67
N VAL A 98 1.78 2.92 4.99
CA VAL A 98 1.08 3.27 3.75
C VAL A 98 0.13 4.45 3.96
N TYR A 99 -0.68 4.43 5.03
CA TYR A 99 -1.59 5.53 5.32
C TYR A 99 -0.84 6.86 5.54
N GLU A 100 0.24 6.85 6.31
CA GLU A 100 1.02 8.05 6.61
C GLU A 100 1.70 8.63 5.36
N LEU A 101 2.11 7.80 4.40
CA LEU A 101 2.75 8.24 3.16
C LEU A 101 1.74 8.70 2.10
N ALA A 102 0.63 7.99 1.96
CA ALA A 102 -0.16 8.03 0.75
C ALA A 102 -1.54 8.69 0.90
N HIS A 103 -2.16 8.71 2.10
CA HIS A 103 -3.58 9.06 2.24
C HIS A 103 -3.94 10.43 1.64
N GLY A 104 -3.14 11.46 1.86
CA GLY A 104 -3.44 12.80 1.33
C GLY A 104 -3.27 12.92 -0.19
N TYR A 105 -2.36 12.16 -0.76
CA TYR A 105 -2.06 12.19 -2.18
C TYR A 105 -2.95 11.24 -2.99
N PHE A 106 -3.17 10.03 -2.47
CA PHE A 106 -4.01 9.02 -3.11
C PHE A 106 -5.48 9.43 -3.15
N ASP A 107 -6.01 10.00 -2.07
CA ASP A 107 -7.44 10.29 -1.92
C ASP A 107 -7.90 11.49 -2.76
N GLY A 108 -7.04 12.48 -2.99
CA GLY A 108 -7.40 13.67 -3.74
C GLY A 108 -6.83 13.70 -5.16
N THR A 109 -5.52 13.51 -5.26
CA THR A 109 -4.82 13.81 -6.52
C THR A 109 -4.80 12.64 -7.49
N VAL A 110 -4.61 11.41 -6.98
CA VAL A 110 -4.49 10.22 -7.83
C VAL A 110 -5.87 9.74 -8.26
N ARG A 111 -6.83 9.67 -7.35
CA ARG A 111 -8.18 9.18 -7.61
C ARG A 111 -8.83 9.88 -8.80
N ASP A 112 -8.92 11.20 -8.77
CA ASP A 112 -9.57 11.99 -9.82
C ASP A 112 -8.91 11.82 -11.20
N ARG A 113 -7.61 11.49 -11.22
CA ARG A 113 -6.88 11.28 -12.47
C ARG A 113 -7.05 9.90 -13.05
N ILE A 114 -7.09 8.86 -12.23
CA ILE A 114 -7.12 7.49 -12.73
C ILE A 114 -8.53 6.94 -12.98
N GLU A 115 -9.54 7.52 -12.31
CA GLU A 115 -10.92 7.05 -12.38
C GLU A 115 -11.46 6.92 -13.81
N PRO A 116 -11.25 7.90 -14.74
CA PRO A 116 -11.78 7.78 -16.11
C PRO A 116 -11.24 6.54 -16.85
N ILE A 117 -9.98 6.18 -16.63
CA ILE A 117 -9.38 4.98 -17.24
C ILE A 117 -9.91 3.70 -16.59
N ILE A 118 -10.07 3.72 -15.25
CA ILE A 118 -10.62 2.59 -14.50
C ILE A 118 -12.05 2.31 -14.95
N GLU A 119 -12.89 3.33 -14.97
CA GLU A 119 -14.28 3.21 -15.43
C GLU A 119 -14.36 2.68 -16.86
N ARG A 120 -13.52 3.18 -17.77
CA ARG A 120 -13.48 2.73 -19.14
C ARG A 120 -13.11 1.25 -19.25
N LYS A 121 -12.15 0.78 -18.48
CA LYS A 121 -11.78 -0.65 -18.46
C LYS A 121 -12.87 -1.52 -17.84
N ASN A 122 -13.50 -1.06 -16.77
CA ASN A 122 -14.52 -1.83 -16.06
C ASN A 122 -15.85 -1.95 -16.82
N GLN A 123 -16.05 -1.18 -17.92
CA GLN A 123 -17.20 -1.33 -18.81
C GLN A 123 -17.35 -2.77 -19.38
N SER A 124 -16.29 -3.56 -19.39
CA SER A 124 -16.34 -4.97 -19.75
C SER A 124 -17.01 -5.88 -18.70
N GLY A 125 -17.40 -5.34 -17.53
CA GLY A 125 -17.98 -6.09 -16.42
C GLY A 125 -16.96 -6.82 -15.54
N ILE A 126 -15.67 -6.63 -15.79
CA ILE A 126 -14.58 -7.19 -14.97
C ILE A 126 -13.98 -6.04 -14.17
N ASP A 127 -13.90 -6.21 -12.86
CA ASP A 127 -13.19 -5.27 -11.99
C ASP A 127 -11.67 -5.54 -12.06
N TYR A 128 -11.00 -4.80 -12.93
CA TYR A 128 -9.55 -4.92 -13.14
C TYR A 128 -8.74 -4.25 -12.03
N TYR A 129 -9.35 -3.39 -11.21
CA TYR A 129 -8.66 -2.52 -10.25
C TYR A 129 -9.29 -2.54 -8.86
N GLY A 130 -9.84 -3.68 -8.47
CA GLY A 130 -10.53 -3.88 -7.18
C GLY A 130 -9.68 -3.62 -5.96
N ASN A 131 -8.35 -3.81 -6.05
CA ASN A 131 -7.46 -3.51 -4.93
C ASN A 131 -7.26 -2.01 -4.74
N ILE A 132 -7.26 -1.20 -5.81
CA ILE A 132 -7.24 0.26 -5.71
C ILE A 132 -8.48 0.73 -4.94
N HIS A 133 -9.68 0.29 -5.34
CA HIS A 133 -10.93 0.65 -4.65
C HIS A 133 -10.95 0.19 -3.19
N SER A 134 -10.43 -1.01 -2.91
CA SER A 134 -10.32 -1.55 -1.55
C SER A 134 -9.39 -0.71 -0.67
N VAL A 135 -8.28 -0.23 -1.23
CA VAL A 135 -7.34 0.65 -0.51
C VAL A 135 -7.94 2.02 -0.27
N TYR A 136 -8.65 2.61 -1.23
CA TYR A 136 -9.37 3.88 -1.02
C TYR A 136 -10.41 3.76 0.09
N GLY A 137 -11.28 2.77 0.05
CA GLY A 137 -12.29 2.55 1.08
C GLY A 137 -11.69 2.40 2.47
N TRP A 138 -10.60 1.63 2.58
CA TRP A 138 -9.87 1.49 3.84
C TRP A 138 -9.25 2.82 4.31
N MET A 139 -8.67 3.63 3.42
CA MET A 139 -8.08 4.94 3.78
C MET A 139 -9.15 5.92 4.28
N GLU A 140 -10.30 5.95 3.63
CA GLU A 140 -11.45 6.78 4.07
C GLU A 140 -11.92 6.37 5.47
N GLU A 141 -12.09 5.07 5.72
CA GLU A 141 -12.47 4.56 7.04
C GLU A 141 -11.46 4.94 8.13
N GLU A 142 -10.16 4.79 7.83
CA GLU A 142 -9.09 5.11 8.78
C GLU A 142 -9.05 6.62 9.07
N THR A 143 -9.27 7.45 8.05
CA THR A 143 -9.37 8.91 8.19
C THR A 143 -10.53 9.29 9.12
N GLN A 144 -11.72 8.71 8.91
CA GLN A 144 -12.87 8.95 9.78
C GLN A 144 -12.63 8.50 11.21
N LYS A 145 -12.00 7.34 11.43
CA LYS A 145 -11.63 6.86 12.77
C LYS A 145 -10.68 7.83 13.49
N ARG A 146 -9.69 8.37 12.78
CA ARG A 146 -8.74 9.34 13.34
C ARG A 146 -9.38 10.67 13.68
N MET A 147 -10.32 11.16 12.84
CA MET A 147 -11.09 12.37 13.13
C MET A 147 -11.99 12.23 14.38
N ARG A 148 -12.63 11.07 14.56
CA ARG A 148 -13.47 10.79 15.74
C ARG A 148 -12.66 10.75 17.06
N LYS A 149 -11.40 10.32 17.01
CA LYS A 149 -10.53 10.27 18.20
C LYS A 149 -9.94 11.64 18.61
N ARG A 150 -10.05 12.64 17.74
CA ARG A 150 -9.58 14.01 18.01
C ARG A 150 -10.66 14.93 18.59
N LYS A 151 -11.90 14.48 18.58
CA LYS A 151 -13.05 15.12 19.26
C LYS A 151 -13.23 14.54 20.66
#